data_41240cff597389db7c44288d438dbfe6
#
_entry.id   41240cff597389db7c44288d438dbfe6
#
_cell.length_a   1.000
_cell.length_b   1.000
_cell.length_c   1.000
_cell.angle_alpha   90.00
_cell.angle_beta   90.00
_cell.angle_gamma   90.00
#
_symmetry.space_group_name_H-M   'P 1'
#
loop_
_entity.id
_entity.type
_entity.pdbx_description
1 polymer ?
#
loop_
_entity_poly.entity_id
_entity_poly.type
_entity_poly.pdbx_seq_one_letter_code
_entity_poly.pdbx_strand_id
1 'polypeptide(L)'
;MSELIRTFPAQRAVLREIRAFIREQARETSFVDEAEGLALAVTEACSNAIVHTNCTKIGVTWRATPDRVEVEVEDDGIFRRRVPMPEVDGEGGHRGIPLMMALLDQVSISGGTESKPGTRIKLVKYREA
;
A
#
# COMPACT_ATOMS: atom_id res chain seq x y z
N MET A 1 -3.29 -1.82 -21.03
CA MET A 1 -3.14 -1.37 -19.64
C MET A 1 -4.42 -1.65 -18.88
N SER A 2 -4.29 -2.22 -17.68
CA SER A 2 -5.43 -2.58 -16.86
C SER A 2 -5.43 -1.69 -15.61
N GLU A 3 -6.59 -1.13 -15.27
CA GLU A 3 -6.73 -0.30 -14.07
C GLU A 3 -8.02 -0.63 -13.36
N LEU A 4 -7.95 -0.82 -12.03
CA LEU A 4 -9.12 -1.07 -11.21
C LEU A 4 -8.94 -0.39 -9.86
N ILE A 5 -9.99 0.27 -9.40
CA ILE A 5 -9.99 1.00 -8.13
C ILE A 5 -11.04 0.40 -7.21
N ARG A 6 -10.67 0.13 -5.96
CA ARG A 6 -11.62 -0.25 -4.92
C ARG A 6 -11.41 0.59 -3.67
N THR A 7 -12.51 0.92 -3.02
CA THR A 7 -12.49 1.68 -1.76
C THR A 7 -12.96 0.78 -0.62
N PHE A 8 -12.26 0.86 0.49
CA PHE A 8 -12.54 0.05 1.69
C PHE A 8 -12.70 0.96 2.90
N PRO A 9 -13.56 0.59 3.86
CA PRO A 9 -13.57 1.30 5.14
C PRO A 9 -12.27 1.06 5.89
N ALA A 10 -11.81 2.05 6.64
CA ALA A 10 -10.52 1.95 7.33
C ALA A 10 -10.68 1.16 8.63
N GLN A 11 -10.81 -0.14 8.52
CA GLN A 11 -10.98 -1.07 9.62
C GLN A 11 -10.05 -2.25 9.43
N ARG A 12 -9.49 -2.77 10.51
CA ARG A 12 -8.56 -3.90 10.44
C ARG A 12 -9.15 -5.10 9.72
N ALA A 13 -10.47 -5.29 9.84
CA ALA A 13 -11.13 -6.43 9.20
C ALA A 13 -11.00 -6.43 7.68
N VAL A 14 -10.81 -5.25 7.05
CA VAL A 14 -10.72 -5.19 5.60
C VAL A 14 -9.35 -5.61 5.05
N LEU A 15 -8.33 -5.74 5.92
CA LEU A 15 -7.00 -6.11 5.44
C LEU A 15 -7.01 -7.43 4.69
N ARG A 16 -7.83 -8.37 5.15
CA ARG A 16 -7.99 -9.65 4.46
C ARG A 16 -8.57 -9.48 3.07
N GLU A 17 -9.57 -8.61 2.94
CA GLU A 17 -10.19 -8.34 1.65
C GLU A 17 -9.25 -7.63 0.70
N ILE A 18 -8.46 -6.71 1.22
CA ILE A 18 -7.46 -6.01 0.42
C ILE A 18 -6.43 -7.00 -0.11
N ARG A 19 -5.96 -7.90 0.75
CA ARG A 19 -5.01 -8.93 0.34
C ARG A 19 -5.58 -9.82 -0.75
N ALA A 20 -6.84 -10.22 -0.61
CA ALA A 20 -7.50 -11.03 -1.62
C ALA A 20 -7.66 -10.29 -2.93
N PHE A 21 -7.98 -8.99 -2.86
CA PHE A 21 -8.10 -8.14 -4.04
C PHE A 21 -6.77 -8.09 -4.81
N ILE A 22 -5.67 -7.87 -4.11
CA ILE A 22 -4.35 -7.79 -4.75
C ILE A 22 -3.99 -9.13 -5.41
N ARG A 23 -4.21 -10.24 -4.70
CA ARG A 23 -3.92 -11.56 -5.25
C ARG A 23 -4.73 -11.84 -6.51
N GLU A 24 -6.00 -11.46 -6.49
CA GLU A 24 -6.87 -11.66 -7.64
C GLU A 24 -6.42 -10.82 -8.84
N GLN A 25 -6.10 -9.54 -8.61
CA GLN A 25 -5.62 -8.68 -9.69
C GLN A 25 -4.29 -9.16 -10.25
N ALA A 26 -3.40 -9.61 -9.39
CA ALA A 26 -2.12 -10.14 -9.85
C ALA A 26 -2.32 -11.36 -10.76
N ARG A 27 -3.23 -12.24 -10.38
CA ARG A 27 -3.52 -13.42 -11.19
C ARG A 27 -4.14 -13.02 -12.53
N GLU A 28 -5.11 -12.11 -12.51
CA GLU A 28 -5.82 -11.71 -13.73
C GLU A 28 -4.94 -10.92 -14.69
N THR A 29 -3.92 -10.25 -14.20
CA THR A 29 -3.02 -9.47 -15.04
C THR A 29 -1.67 -10.17 -15.27
N SER A 30 -1.58 -11.44 -14.91
CA SER A 30 -0.41 -12.30 -15.15
C SER A 30 0.85 -11.87 -14.40
N PHE A 31 0.66 -11.43 -13.15
CA PHE A 31 1.77 -11.13 -12.23
C PHE A 31 1.79 -12.14 -11.08
N VAL A 32 1.72 -13.42 -11.42
CA VAL A 32 1.58 -14.49 -10.44
C VAL A 32 2.79 -14.58 -9.52
N ASP A 33 4.00 -14.43 -10.08
CA ASP A 33 5.23 -14.55 -9.28
C ASP A 33 5.40 -13.37 -8.33
N GLU A 34 4.80 -12.22 -8.65
CA GLU A 34 4.90 -11.01 -7.86
C GLU A 34 3.76 -10.86 -6.84
N ALA A 35 2.78 -11.74 -6.88
CA ALA A 35 1.51 -11.58 -6.16
C ALA A 35 1.69 -11.48 -4.65
N GLU A 36 2.47 -12.39 -4.05
CA GLU A 36 2.57 -12.41 -2.60
C GLU A 36 3.35 -11.23 -2.03
N GLY A 37 4.41 -10.81 -2.72
CA GLY A 37 5.14 -9.61 -2.32
C GLY A 37 4.27 -8.37 -2.41
N LEU A 38 3.50 -8.25 -3.49
CA LEU A 38 2.58 -7.13 -3.66
C LEU A 38 1.48 -7.16 -2.58
N ALA A 39 0.90 -8.32 -2.33
CA ALA A 39 -0.16 -8.44 -1.33
C ALA A 39 0.35 -8.04 0.05
N LEU A 40 1.55 -8.48 0.41
CA LEU A 40 2.12 -8.14 1.70
C LEU A 40 2.43 -6.65 1.80
N ALA A 41 3.05 -6.07 0.77
CA ALA A 41 3.42 -4.66 0.78
C ALA A 41 2.18 -3.76 0.83
N VAL A 42 1.15 -4.05 0.04
CA VAL A 42 -0.07 -3.26 0.05
C VAL A 42 -0.79 -3.39 1.39
N THR A 43 -0.81 -4.58 1.97
CA THR A 43 -1.41 -4.79 3.28
C THR A 43 -0.70 -3.96 4.35
N GLU A 44 0.63 -3.88 4.29
CA GLU A 44 1.39 -3.07 5.23
C GLU A 44 1.10 -1.58 5.06
N ALA A 45 0.98 -1.11 3.82
CA ALA A 45 0.63 0.27 3.56
C ALA A 45 -0.75 0.61 4.14
N CYS A 46 -1.71 -0.29 3.96
CA CYS A 46 -3.06 -0.08 4.48
C CYS A 46 -3.09 -0.17 6.00
N SER A 47 -2.35 -1.11 6.57
CA SER A 47 -2.24 -1.25 8.03
C SER A 47 -1.66 0.02 8.66
N ASN A 48 -0.64 0.59 8.04
CA ASN A 48 -0.04 1.84 8.50
C ASN A 48 -1.08 2.97 8.50
N ALA A 49 -1.88 3.06 7.46
CA ALA A 49 -2.93 4.07 7.40
C ALA A 49 -3.93 3.89 8.53
N ILE A 50 -4.38 2.65 8.78
CA ILE A 50 -5.38 2.37 9.81
C ILE A 50 -4.83 2.65 11.21
N VAL A 51 -3.59 2.27 11.46
CA VAL A 51 -2.99 2.35 12.80
C VAL A 51 -2.52 3.78 13.12
N HIS A 52 -1.95 4.46 12.14
CA HIS A 52 -1.22 5.71 12.40
C HIS A 52 -1.92 6.97 11.93
N THR A 53 -3.10 6.86 11.31
CA THR A 53 -3.85 8.03 10.88
C THR A 53 -5.27 7.96 11.44
N ASN A 54 -6.01 9.06 11.22
CA ASN A 54 -7.43 9.11 11.55
C ASN A 54 -8.31 8.87 10.32
N CYS A 55 -7.81 8.12 9.35
CA CYS A 55 -8.53 7.91 8.11
C CYS A 55 -9.83 7.16 8.32
N THR A 56 -10.80 7.41 7.46
CA THR A 56 -12.10 6.75 7.48
C THR A 56 -12.24 5.75 6.33
N LYS A 57 -11.47 5.94 5.25
CA LYS A 57 -11.54 5.07 4.09
C LYS A 57 -10.19 4.98 3.42
N ILE A 58 -9.99 3.90 2.68
CA ILE A 58 -8.76 3.63 1.94
C ILE A 58 -9.15 3.27 0.52
N GLY A 59 -8.53 3.94 -0.45
CA GLY A 59 -8.67 3.60 -1.85
C GLY A 59 -7.43 2.86 -2.32
N VAL A 60 -7.64 1.77 -3.03
CA VAL A 60 -6.55 0.98 -3.60
C VAL A 60 -6.75 0.92 -5.11
N THR A 61 -5.76 1.40 -5.85
CA THR A 61 -5.78 1.41 -7.31
C THR A 61 -4.73 0.45 -7.82
N TRP A 62 -5.14 -0.46 -8.70
CA TRP A 62 -4.25 -1.41 -9.38
C TRP A 62 -4.10 -0.97 -10.83
N ARG A 63 -2.86 -0.77 -11.27
CA ARG A 63 -2.55 -0.48 -12.67
C ARG A 63 -1.48 -1.46 -13.15
N ALA A 64 -1.81 -2.21 -14.19
CA ALA A 64 -0.87 -3.18 -14.74
C ALA A 64 -0.58 -2.87 -16.20
N THR A 65 0.69 -2.90 -16.55
CA THR A 65 1.17 -2.83 -17.92
C THR A 65 1.93 -4.13 -18.18
N PRO A 66 2.38 -4.40 -19.43
CA PRO A 66 3.11 -5.64 -19.68
C PRO A 66 4.39 -5.81 -18.87
N ASP A 67 5.00 -4.72 -18.42
CA ASP A 67 6.30 -4.79 -17.72
C ASP A 67 6.24 -4.53 -16.24
N ARG A 68 5.12 -4.00 -15.71
CA ARG A 68 5.08 -3.66 -14.28
C ARG A 68 3.68 -3.48 -13.74
N VAL A 69 3.60 -3.47 -12.42
CA VAL A 69 2.38 -3.13 -11.68
C VAL A 69 2.66 -1.89 -10.85
N GLU A 70 1.70 -0.96 -10.84
CA GLU A 70 1.69 0.17 -9.93
C GLU A 70 0.45 0.06 -9.07
N VAL A 71 0.64 0.11 -7.75
CA VAL A 71 -0.48 0.13 -6.83
C VAL A 71 -0.42 1.43 -6.05
N GLU A 72 -1.52 2.16 -6.03
CA GLU A 72 -1.63 3.35 -5.19
C GLU A 72 -2.58 3.07 -4.06
N VAL A 73 -2.14 3.41 -2.85
CA VAL A 73 -2.96 3.35 -1.65
C VAL A 73 -3.18 4.77 -1.18
N GLU A 74 -4.43 5.21 -1.15
CA GLU A 74 -4.79 6.55 -0.72
C GLU A 74 -5.72 6.48 0.47
N ASP A 75 -5.47 7.33 1.47
CA ASP A 75 -6.38 7.48 2.58
C ASP A 75 -6.68 8.96 2.79
N ASP A 76 -7.70 9.24 3.61
CA ASP A 76 -8.16 10.58 3.88
C ASP A 76 -7.68 11.11 5.23
N GLY A 77 -6.66 10.47 5.81
CA GLY A 77 -6.25 10.78 7.17
C GLY A 77 -5.02 11.67 7.26
N ILE A 78 -4.73 12.03 8.50
CA ILE A 78 -3.52 12.75 8.87
C ILE A 78 -2.81 11.88 9.89
N PHE A 79 -1.49 11.78 9.81
CA PHE A 79 -0.75 11.00 10.78
C PHE A 79 -0.97 11.60 12.17
N ARG A 80 -1.33 10.75 13.13
CA ARG A 80 -1.61 11.16 14.52
C ARG A 80 -0.37 11.64 15.23
N ARG A 81 0.79 11.19 14.79
CA ARG A 81 2.07 11.57 15.31
C ARG A 81 2.99 11.85 14.15
N ARG A 82 3.86 12.81 14.35
CA ARG A 82 5.02 12.89 13.52
C ARG A 82 5.92 11.74 13.93
N VAL A 83 5.83 10.68 13.19
CA VAL A 83 6.75 9.60 13.37
C VAL A 83 7.93 9.93 12.49
N PRO A 84 9.11 10.15 13.07
CA PRO A 84 10.29 10.34 12.23
C PRO A 84 10.45 9.08 11.42
N MET A 85 10.51 9.26 10.15
CA MET A 85 10.65 8.16 9.19
C MET A 85 12.05 7.63 9.23
N PRO A 86 12.19 6.41 8.99
CA PRO A 86 11.76 5.30 9.79
C PRO A 86 12.83 4.99 10.80
N GLU A 87 12.47 5.00 12.00
CA GLU A 87 13.30 4.42 13.01
C GLU A 87 13.34 2.94 12.74
N VAL A 88 14.47 2.45 12.39
CA VAL A 88 14.59 1.07 11.95
C VAL A 88 14.95 0.13 13.08
N ASP A 89 14.67 0.45 14.28
CA ASP A 89 14.99 -0.47 15.37
C ASP A 89 13.94 -1.52 15.60
N GLY A 90 12.93 -1.53 14.76
CA GLY A 90 12.00 -2.63 14.73
C GLY A 90 10.96 -2.65 15.82
N GLU A 91 10.87 -1.63 16.60
CA GLU A 91 9.86 -1.54 17.64
C GLU A 91 8.60 -0.90 17.09
N GLY A 92 7.46 -1.53 17.32
CA GLY A 92 6.17 -0.98 16.93
C GLY A 92 5.94 -0.95 15.44
N GLY A 93 5.18 -0.01 14.93
CA GLY A 93 4.64 0.00 13.60
C GLY A 93 5.55 0.46 12.47
N HIS A 94 6.86 0.49 12.65
CA HIS A 94 7.75 1.06 11.64
C HIS A 94 8.34 0.03 10.68
N ARG A 95 8.03 -1.24 10.88
CA ARG A 95 8.56 -2.31 10.03
C ARG A 95 7.95 -2.32 8.64
N GLY A 96 6.74 -1.77 8.49
CA GLY A 96 6.01 -1.83 7.23
C GLY A 96 6.75 -1.14 6.10
N ILE A 97 7.34 0.03 6.35
CA ILE A 97 8.01 0.77 5.28
C ILE A 97 9.30 0.08 4.83
N PRO A 98 10.20 -0.34 5.72
CA PRO A 98 11.36 -1.13 5.28
C PRO A 98 10.96 -2.40 4.54
N LEU A 99 9.88 -3.06 4.97
CA LEU A 99 9.40 -4.27 4.32
C LEU A 99 8.92 -3.97 2.91
N MET A 100 8.15 -2.89 2.71
CA MET A 100 7.70 -2.48 1.39
C MET A 100 8.90 -2.20 0.48
N MET A 101 9.90 -1.50 0.98
CA MET A 101 11.07 -1.17 0.19
C MET A 101 11.89 -2.42 -0.18
N ALA A 102 11.86 -3.44 0.67
CA ALA A 102 12.56 -4.70 0.39
C ALA A 102 11.84 -5.54 -0.65
N LEU A 103 10.51 -5.45 -0.70
CA LEU A 103 9.69 -6.29 -1.57
C LEU A 103 9.43 -5.67 -2.94
N LEU A 104 9.57 -4.36 -3.06
CA LEU A 104 9.14 -3.64 -4.25
C LEU A 104 10.31 -2.89 -4.87
N ASP A 105 10.13 -2.50 -6.13
CA ASP A 105 11.17 -1.80 -6.86
C ASP A 105 11.17 -0.31 -6.58
N GLN A 106 9.98 0.27 -6.33
CA GLN A 106 9.86 1.68 -5.98
C GLN A 106 8.74 1.86 -4.98
N VAL A 107 8.96 2.73 -4.00
CA VAL A 107 7.96 3.14 -3.03
C VAL A 107 8.05 4.64 -2.88
N SER A 108 6.95 5.36 -3.05
CA SER A 108 6.91 6.79 -2.78
C SER A 108 5.70 7.12 -1.93
N ILE A 109 5.89 8.04 -0.99
CA ILE A 109 4.87 8.42 -0.02
C ILE A 109 4.74 9.94 -0.03
N SER A 110 3.49 10.43 -0.05
CA SER A 110 3.23 11.87 -0.01
C SER A 110 1.97 12.15 0.78
N GLY A 111 1.85 13.38 1.31
CA GLY A 111 0.69 13.80 2.06
C GLY A 111 0.73 13.42 3.52
N GLY A 112 -0.44 13.35 4.17
CA GLY A 112 -0.59 12.96 5.56
C GLY A 112 -0.27 14.06 6.56
N THR A 113 -0.31 15.32 6.14
CA THR A 113 -0.06 16.48 6.99
C THR A 113 -1.29 17.36 7.06
N GLU A 114 -1.30 18.31 7.98
CA GLU A 114 -2.42 19.25 8.09
C GLU A 114 -2.60 20.09 6.84
N SER A 115 -1.50 20.48 6.20
CA SER A 115 -1.57 21.26 4.98
C SER A 115 -1.91 20.40 3.76
N LYS A 116 -1.66 19.11 3.83
CA LYS A 116 -2.00 18.14 2.79
C LYS A 116 -2.60 16.91 3.44
N PRO A 117 -3.86 16.95 3.84
CA PRO A 117 -4.50 15.78 4.43
C PRO A 117 -4.64 14.68 3.40
N GLY A 118 -4.62 13.46 3.91
CA GLY A 118 -4.64 12.28 3.06
C GLY A 118 -3.24 11.88 2.65
N THR A 119 -2.97 10.58 2.72
CA THR A 119 -1.68 10.02 2.35
C THR A 119 -1.84 9.23 1.07
N ARG A 120 -0.86 9.36 0.18
CA ARG A 120 -0.79 8.57 -1.03
C ARG A 120 0.52 7.80 -1.02
N ILE A 121 0.42 6.48 -1.13
CA ILE A 121 1.58 5.61 -1.25
C ILE A 121 1.52 4.98 -2.61
N LYS A 122 2.59 5.12 -3.39
CA LYS A 122 2.68 4.49 -4.70
C LYS A 122 3.74 3.40 -4.64
N LEU A 123 3.33 2.20 -5.03
CA LEU A 123 4.16 1.01 -4.98
C LEU A 123 4.34 0.49 -6.40
N VAL A 124 5.58 0.23 -6.81
CA VAL A 124 5.88 -0.24 -8.15
C VAL A 124 6.66 -1.55 -8.07
N LYS A 125 6.21 -2.55 -8.82
CA LYS A 125 6.91 -3.83 -8.94
C LYS A 125 7.03 -4.19 -10.41
N TYR A 126 8.26 -4.40 -10.86
CA TYR A 126 8.51 -4.83 -12.23
C TYR A 126 8.28 -6.33 -12.35
N ARG A 127 7.90 -6.75 -13.55
CA ARG A 127 7.73 -8.17 -13.84
C ARG A 127 9.06 -8.88 -13.70
N GLU A 128 9.05 -10.00 -13.05
CA GLU A 128 10.25 -10.80 -12.89
C GLU A 128 10.56 -11.53 -14.20
N ALA A 129 11.83 -11.58 -14.53
CA ALA A 129 12.28 -12.19 -15.77
C ALA A 129 12.19 -13.72 -15.71
#